data_fee2cf2b4239a952ea9155eed90b53b5
#
_entry.id   fee2cf2b4239a952ea9155eed90b53b5
#
_cell.length_a   1.000
_cell.length_b   1.000
_cell.length_c   1.000
_cell.angle_alpha   90.00
_cell.angle_beta   90.00
_cell.angle_gamma   90.00
#
_symmetry.space_group_name_H-M   'P 1'
#
loop_
_entity.id
_entity.type
_entity.pdbx_description
1 polymer ?
#
loop_
_entity_poly.entity_id
_entity_poly.type
_entity_poly.pdbx_seq_one_letter_code
_entity_poly.pdbx_strand_id
1 'polypeptide(L)'
;MQARLAMRIAEETGEQPELPPAPRLSEPEWEQVAPGVECKLLATDTERHRVSMLVRLAPGARYPAHTHAGIEELHLLDGELWIDGRKLVPGDYNYGAPGAGDESVWSETGCTCVLVTSTKDVLR
;
A
#
# COMPACT_ATOMS: atom_id res chain seq x y z
N MET A 1 -13.72 -7.63 -5.06
CA MET A 1 -15.04 -7.48 -5.70
C MET A 1 -15.03 -7.86 -7.16
N GLN A 2 -14.05 -7.45 -7.94
CA GLN A 2 -13.95 -7.86 -9.35
C GLN A 2 -13.72 -9.37 -9.52
N ALA A 3 -12.98 -10.01 -8.62
CA ALA A 3 -12.78 -11.46 -8.66
C ALA A 3 -14.08 -12.24 -8.44
N ARG A 4 -14.96 -11.76 -7.58
CA ARG A 4 -16.28 -12.35 -7.37
C ARG A 4 -17.16 -12.24 -8.61
N LEU A 5 -17.11 -11.11 -9.30
CA LEU A 5 -17.90 -10.88 -10.50
C LEU A 5 -17.44 -11.80 -11.63
N ALA A 6 -16.13 -11.97 -11.82
CA ALA A 6 -15.58 -12.86 -12.83
C ALA A 6 -15.96 -14.32 -12.57
N MET A 7 -15.87 -14.80 -11.34
CA MET A 7 -16.31 -16.14 -10.96
C MET A 7 -17.81 -16.35 -11.19
N ARG A 8 -18.61 -15.35 -10.87
CA ARG A 8 -20.05 -15.39 -11.05
C ARG A 8 -20.46 -15.48 -12.51
N ILE A 9 -19.78 -14.75 -13.39
CA ILE A 9 -20.01 -14.81 -14.83
C ILE A 9 -19.64 -16.21 -15.35
N ALA A 10 -18.52 -16.77 -14.92
CA ALA A 10 -18.11 -18.12 -15.30
C ALA A 10 -19.13 -19.19 -14.85
N GLU A 11 -19.68 -19.07 -13.66
CA GLU A 11 -20.70 -19.97 -13.15
C GLU A 11 -22.02 -19.86 -13.93
N GLU A 12 -22.43 -18.65 -14.27
CA GLU A 12 -23.68 -18.40 -15.01
C GLU A 12 -23.62 -18.90 -16.44
N THR A 13 -22.45 -18.82 -17.08
CA THR A 13 -22.28 -19.30 -18.47
C THR A 13 -21.96 -20.78 -18.55
N GLY A 14 -21.62 -21.42 -17.44
CA GLY A 14 -21.18 -22.80 -17.42
C GLY A 14 -19.83 -23.04 -18.08
N GLU A 15 -19.15 -21.98 -18.45
CA GLU A 15 -17.81 -22.02 -19.02
C GLU A 15 -16.80 -21.55 -18.00
N GLN A 16 -15.72 -22.34 -17.84
CA GLN A 16 -14.56 -21.82 -17.16
C GLN A 16 -13.75 -20.99 -18.15
N PRO A 17 -13.52 -19.70 -17.87
CA PRO A 17 -12.69 -18.93 -18.77
C PRO A 17 -11.29 -19.53 -18.79
N GLU A 18 -10.89 -20.04 -19.95
CA GLU A 18 -9.49 -20.33 -20.20
C GLU A 18 -8.77 -19.01 -20.33
N LEU A 19 -8.29 -18.52 -19.19
CA LEU A 19 -7.35 -17.40 -19.24
C LEU A 19 -6.06 -17.92 -19.84
N PRO A 20 -5.54 -17.25 -20.87
CA PRO A 20 -4.18 -17.54 -21.32
C PRO A 20 -3.25 -17.42 -20.10
N PRO A 21 -2.23 -18.28 -19.99
CA PRO A 21 -1.27 -18.12 -18.91
C PRO A 21 -0.78 -16.69 -18.92
N ALA A 22 -1.01 -15.97 -17.80
CA ALA A 22 -0.53 -14.61 -17.67
C ALA A 22 0.96 -14.61 -17.98
N PRO A 23 1.44 -13.69 -18.82
CA PRO A 23 2.87 -13.52 -18.96
C PRO A 23 3.42 -13.32 -17.54
N ARG A 24 4.42 -14.09 -17.18
CA ARG A 24 5.11 -13.90 -15.92
C ARG A 24 5.81 -12.55 -15.97
N LEU A 25 5.09 -11.53 -15.54
CA LEU A 25 5.73 -10.30 -15.18
C LEU A 25 6.58 -10.62 -13.96
N SER A 26 7.86 -10.30 -14.04
CA SER A 26 8.71 -10.38 -12.86
C SER A 26 8.04 -9.54 -11.77
N GLU A 27 7.73 -10.12 -10.62
CA GLU A 27 7.22 -9.37 -9.50
C GLU A 27 8.21 -8.26 -9.13
N PRO A 28 7.73 -7.04 -8.88
CA PRO A 28 8.58 -6.01 -8.33
C PRO A 28 9.24 -6.50 -7.05
N GLU A 29 10.50 -6.23 -6.88
CA GLU A 29 11.23 -6.59 -5.67
C GLU A 29 10.96 -5.58 -4.56
N TRP A 30 11.17 -6.01 -3.32
CA TRP A 30 11.16 -5.13 -2.19
C TRP A 30 12.39 -4.24 -2.21
N GLU A 31 12.20 -2.95 -2.06
CA GLU A 31 13.28 -1.97 -1.97
C GLU A 31 13.32 -1.35 -0.59
N GLN A 32 14.49 -1.29 0.01
CA GLN A 32 14.67 -0.58 1.27
C GLN A 32 14.70 0.92 1.00
N VAL A 33 13.78 1.66 1.62
CA VAL A 33 13.68 3.13 1.45
C VAL A 33 14.16 3.89 2.67
N ALA A 34 14.29 3.23 3.80
CA ALA A 34 14.81 3.75 5.05
C ALA A 34 15.22 2.57 5.93
N PRO A 35 15.95 2.77 7.03
CA PRO A 35 16.29 1.68 7.94
C PRO A 35 15.04 0.94 8.44
N GLY A 36 14.95 -0.36 8.16
CA GLY A 36 13.81 -1.19 8.54
C GLY A 36 12.53 -0.92 7.77
N VAL A 37 12.56 -0.11 6.73
CA VAL A 37 11.38 0.21 5.91
C VAL A 37 11.61 -0.26 4.48
N GLU A 38 10.75 -1.16 4.02
CA GLU A 38 10.80 -1.68 2.66
C GLU A 38 9.49 -1.41 1.95
N CYS A 39 9.58 -1.10 0.67
CA CYS A 39 8.43 -0.87 -0.19
C CYS A 39 8.45 -1.80 -1.39
N LYS A 40 7.28 -2.26 -1.80
CA LYS A 40 7.08 -3.04 -3.02
C LYS A 40 6.06 -2.32 -3.89
N LEU A 41 6.49 -1.87 -5.06
CA LEU A 41 5.62 -1.17 -6.00
C LEU A 41 4.58 -2.13 -6.56
N LEU A 42 3.31 -1.74 -6.51
CA LEU A 42 2.20 -2.54 -7.04
C LEU A 42 1.70 -1.96 -8.37
N ALA A 43 1.39 -0.68 -8.42
CA ALA A 43 0.88 -0.02 -9.61
C ALA A 43 1.24 1.45 -9.63
N THR A 44 1.39 2.01 -10.83
CA THR A 44 1.65 3.44 -11.03
C THR A 44 0.68 3.97 -12.06
N ASP A 45 0.00 5.07 -11.73
CA ASP A 45 -0.81 5.84 -12.64
C ASP A 45 -0.11 7.18 -12.88
N THR A 46 0.64 7.27 -13.97
CA THR A 46 1.45 8.44 -14.27
C THR A 46 0.58 9.65 -14.65
N GLU A 47 -0.58 9.43 -15.25
CA GLU A 47 -1.48 10.51 -15.64
C GLU A 47 -2.08 11.22 -14.42
N ARG A 48 -2.43 10.45 -13.38
CA ARG A 48 -3.02 10.97 -12.15
C ARG A 48 -2.00 11.19 -11.04
N HIS A 49 -0.73 10.91 -11.30
CA HIS A 49 0.34 10.98 -10.31
C HIS A 49 0.03 10.14 -9.06
N ARG A 50 -0.50 8.93 -9.26
CA ARG A 50 -0.83 8.00 -8.19
C ARG A 50 0.05 6.77 -8.25
N VAL A 51 0.39 6.26 -7.07
CA VAL A 51 1.15 5.02 -6.92
C VAL A 51 0.56 4.22 -5.77
N SER A 52 0.45 2.92 -5.96
CA SER A 52 0.10 2.00 -4.88
C SER A 52 1.26 1.08 -4.61
N MET A 53 1.50 0.82 -3.33
CA MET A 53 2.62 0.00 -2.89
C MET A 53 2.29 -0.74 -1.61
N LEU A 54 2.99 -1.83 -1.38
CA LEU A 54 3.07 -2.42 -0.05
C LEU A 54 4.22 -1.76 0.69
N VAL A 55 4.00 -1.46 1.95
CA VAL A 55 5.04 -0.95 2.86
C VAL A 55 5.16 -1.90 4.03
N ARG A 56 6.39 -2.30 4.33
CA ARG A 56 6.69 -3.20 5.44
C ARG A 56 7.68 -2.52 6.38
N LEU A 57 7.30 -2.44 7.65
CA LEU A 57 8.15 -1.92 8.71
C LEU A 57 8.63 -3.08 9.57
N ALA A 58 9.95 -3.14 9.79
CA ALA A 58 10.53 -4.04 10.78
C ALA A 58 10.17 -3.57 12.20
N PRO A 59 10.23 -4.47 13.21
CA PRO A 59 10.00 -4.06 14.59
C PRO A 59 10.88 -2.88 14.99
N GLY A 60 10.25 -1.82 15.52
CA GLY A 60 10.94 -0.59 15.94
C GLY A 60 11.26 0.38 14.81
N ALA A 61 10.96 0.05 13.57
CA ALA A 61 11.25 0.92 12.45
C ALA A 61 10.34 2.14 12.41
N ARG A 62 10.85 3.23 11.85
CA ARG A 62 10.12 4.49 11.65
C ARG A 62 10.07 4.81 10.16
N TYR A 63 8.88 5.18 9.70
CA TYR A 63 8.71 5.69 8.34
C TYR A 63 9.15 7.15 8.30
N PRO A 64 9.91 7.59 7.29
CA PRO A 64 10.37 8.98 7.22
C PRO A 64 9.21 9.97 7.22
N ALA A 65 9.37 11.08 7.93
CA ALA A 65 8.42 12.18 7.90
C ALA A 65 8.31 12.72 6.48
N HIS A 66 7.08 13.01 6.06
CA HIS A 66 6.82 13.47 4.69
C HIS A 66 5.60 14.37 4.65
N THR A 67 5.51 15.15 3.58
CA THR A 67 4.35 15.97 3.27
C THR A 67 3.60 15.36 2.10
N HIS A 68 2.27 15.26 2.22
CA HIS A 68 1.45 14.68 1.16
C HIS A 68 1.25 15.69 0.03
N ALA A 69 1.74 15.36 -1.17
CA ALA A 69 1.49 16.16 -2.36
C ALA A 69 0.06 15.98 -2.87
N GLY A 70 -0.55 14.85 -2.58
CA GLY A 70 -1.94 14.52 -2.90
C GLY A 70 -2.57 13.71 -1.78
N ILE A 71 -3.74 13.17 -2.05
CA ILE A 71 -4.42 12.28 -1.09
C ILE A 71 -3.55 11.05 -0.85
N GLU A 72 -3.38 10.68 0.41
CA GLU A 72 -2.74 9.44 0.82
C GLU A 72 -3.75 8.55 1.54
N GLU A 73 -3.79 7.28 1.15
CA GLU A 73 -4.66 6.28 1.76
C GLU A 73 -3.82 5.09 2.21
N LEU A 74 -4.01 4.67 3.44
CA LEU A 74 -3.28 3.56 4.02
C LEU A 74 -4.25 2.56 4.62
N HIS A 75 -4.06 1.29 4.28
CA HIS A 75 -4.77 0.17 4.92
C HIS A 75 -3.76 -0.73 5.60
N LEU A 76 -3.94 -0.94 6.89
CA LEU A 76 -3.09 -1.87 7.64
C LEU A 76 -3.58 -3.31 7.39
N LEU A 77 -2.66 -4.16 6.94
CA LEU A 77 -2.94 -5.57 6.63
C LEU A 77 -2.53 -6.50 7.76
N ASP A 78 -1.40 -6.21 8.41
CA ASP A 78 -0.81 -7.08 9.42
C ASP A 78 0.03 -6.26 10.39
N GLY A 79 0.11 -6.71 11.63
CA GLY A 79 0.89 -6.06 12.67
C GLY A 79 0.16 -4.88 13.32
N GLU A 80 0.90 -3.87 13.70
CA GLU A 80 0.35 -2.62 14.24
C GLU A 80 1.17 -1.43 13.75
N LEU A 81 0.53 -0.29 13.65
CA LEU A 81 1.18 0.93 13.17
C LEU A 81 0.71 2.13 14.00
N TRP A 82 1.65 2.92 14.45
CA TRP A 82 1.39 4.16 15.14
C TRP A 82 1.57 5.33 14.19
N ILE A 83 0.54 6.17 14.06
CA ILE A 83 0.58 7.39 13.26
C ILE A 83 0.19 8.55 14.16
N ASP A 84 1.14 9.42 14.45
CA ASP A 84 0.96 10.61 15.28
C ASP A 84 0.23 10.31 16.60
N GLY A 85 0.64 9.23 17.27
CA GLY A 85 0.09 8.82 18.55
C GLY A 85 -1.18 7.98 18.47
N ARG A 86 -1.69 7.71 17.28
CA ARG A 86 -2.87 6.87 17.08
C ARG A 86 -2.46 5.47 16.62
N LYS A 87 -2.94 4.44 17.30
CA LYS A 87 -2.64 3.05 16.97
C LYS A 87 -3.64 2.51 15.95
N LEU A 88 -3.10 1.95 14.87
CA LEU A 88 -3.86 1.21 13.87
C LEU A 88 -3.64 -0.29 14.07
N VAL A 89 -4.70 -1.06 13.86
CA VAL A 89 -4.68 -2.53 13.88
C VAL A 89 -5.16 -3.05 12.52
N PRO A 90 -4.94 -4.34 12.19
CA PRO A 90 -5.31 -4.87 10.88
C PRO A 90 -6.76 -4.58 10.52
N GLY A 91 -6.98 -4.09 9.31
CA GLY A 91 -8.27 -3.64 8.81
C GLY A 91 -8.51 -2.14 8.95
N ASP A 92 -7.72 -1.45 9.74
CA ASP A 92 -7.86 0.01 9.90
C ASP A 92 -7.37 0.76 8.67
N TYR A 93 -7.98 1.93 8.49
CA TYR A 93 -7.72 2.83 7.38
C TYR A 93 -7.27 4.19 7.91
N ASN A 94 -6.31 4.80 7.23
CA ASN A 94 -5.86 6.16 7.52
C ASN A 94 -5.88 7.00 6.24
N TYR A 95 -6.40 8.21 6.36
CA TYR A 95 -6.49 9.17 5.27
C TYR A 95 -5.57 10.36 5.54
N GLY A 96 -4.77 10.72 4.56
CA GLY A 96 -3.92 11.89 4.59
C GLY A 96 -4.37 12.91 3.54
N ALA A 97 -4.73 14.13 3.98
CA ALA A 97 -5.12 15.20 3.07
C ALA A 97 -3.91 15.78 2.32
N PRO A 98 -4.12 16.33 1.11
CA PRO A 98 -3.06 17.07 0.42
C PRO A 98 -2.54 18.22 1.29
N GLY A 99 -1.24 18.40 1.33
CA GLY A 99 -0.57 19.43 2.12
C GLY A 99 -0.38 19.08 3.60
N ALA A 100 -1.08 18.09 4.11
CA ALA A 100 -0.83 17.54 5.44
C ALA A 100 0.41 16.65 5.42
N GLY A 101 0.90 16.27 6.58
CA GLY A 101 2.01 15.36 6.71
C GLY A 101 1.94 14.59 8.01
N ASP A 102 2.52 13.40 8.00
CA ASP A 102 2.67 12.57 9.19
C ASP A 102 4.08 12.77 9.73
N GLU A 103 4.20 13.19 10.97
CA GLU A 103 5.51 13.45 11.60
C GLU A 103 6.07 12.21 12.30
N SER A 104 5.19 11.37 12.84
CA SER A 104 5.58 10.17 13.56
C SER A 104 4.79 8.96 13.06
N VAL A 105 5.47 8.11 12.28
CA VAL A 105 4.92 6.85 11.79
C VAL A 105 5.91 5.75 12.15
N TRP A 106 5.49 4.81 12.96
CA TRP A 106 6.38 3.74 13.42
C TRP A 106 5.59 2.50 13.84
N SER A 107 6.27 1.37 13.88
CA SER A 107 5.70 0.11 14.35
C SER A 107 6.57 -0.47 15.44
N GLU A 108 5.98 -0.91 16.54
CA GLU A 108 6.69 -1.55 17.63
C GLU A 108 7.06 -2.99 17.27
N THR A 109 6.10 -3.73 16.76
CA THR A 109 6.24 -5.16 16.49
C THR A 109 6.42 -5.51 15.03
N GLY A 110 6.38 -4.51 14.15
CA GLY A 110 6.40 -4.70 12.71
C GLY A 110 5.00 -4.67 12.12
N CYS A 111 4.92 -4.27 10.84
CA CYS A 111 3.65 -4.22 10.14
C CYS A 111 3.82 -4.32 8.63
N THR A 112 2.72 -4.61 7.96
CA THR A 112 2.58 -4.53 6.51
C THR A 112 1.31 -3.78 6.18
N CYS A 113 1.40 -2.79 5.30
CA CYS A 113 0.25 -2.01 4.87
C CYS A 113 0.25 -1.79 3.37
N VAL A 114 -0.94 -1.46 2.85
CA VAL A 114 -1.09 -0.95 1.48
C VAL A 114 -1.15 0.56 1.57
N LEU A 115 -0.32 1.22 0.79
CA LEU A 115 -0.25 2.67 0.70
C LEU A 115 -0.58 3.10 -0.71
N VAL A 116 -1.55 3.99 -0.86
CA VAL A 116 -1.87 4.67 -2.12
C VAL A 116 -1.59 6.15 -1.92
N THR A 117 -0.67 6.68 -2.69
CA THR A 117 -0.18 8.04 -2.47
C THR A 117 0.17 8.72 -3.79
N SER A 118 0.62 9.96 -3.72
CA SER A 118 1.08 10.69 -4.88
C SER A 118 2.52 10.29 -5.23
N THR A 119 2.80 10.20 -6.54
CA THR A 119 4.18 10.02 -7.02
C THR A 119 5.06 11.24 -6.70
N LYS A 120 4.45 12.34 -6.29
CA LYS A 120 5.13 13.60 -5.96
C LYS A 120 5.34 13.82 -4.47
N ASP A 121 5.04 12.83 -3.63
CA ASP A 121 5.29 12.94 -2.20
C ASP A 121 6.78 13.16 -1.93
N VAL A 122 7.05 14.08 -1.02
CA VAL A 122 8.41 14.46 -0.67
C VAL A 122 8.79 13.84 0.66
N LEU A 123 9.76 12.95 0.66
CA LEU A 123 10.37 12.41 1.87
C LEU A 123 11.36 13.44 2.43
N ARG A 124 11.36 13.60 3.73
CA ARG A 124 12.26 14.53 4.43
C ARG A 124 13.35 13.78 5.20
#